data_298497428879bbcb4955a18eb44426fc
#
_entry.id   298497428879bbcb4955a18eb44426fc
#
_cell.length_a   1.000
_cell.length_b   1.000
_cell.length_c   1.000
_cell.angle_alpha   90.00
_cell.angle_beta   90.00
_cell.angle_gamma   90.00
#
_symmetry.space_group_name_H-M   'P 1'
#
loop_
_entity.id
_entity.type
_entity.pdbx_description
1 polymer ?
#
loop_
_entity_poly.entity_id
_entity_poly.type
_entity_poly.pdbx_seq_one_letter_code
_entity_poly.pdbx_strand_id
1 'polypeptide(L)'
;MAKTILVVDDSATMLMSLKTTLAMGGYQVETASNGQLALDKLKAGAKPNLILTDVNMPVMGGMELIGKARALPGLRFIPILTLTTESEAGKRDEGKRAGATGWLVKPVSGNDLLKVIKQVLP
;
A
#
# COMPACT_ATOMS: atom_id res chain seq x y z
N MET A 1 19.30 3.31 -7.77
CA MET A 1 18.67 2.02 -7.47
C MET A 1 17.17 2.16 -7.47
N ALA A 2 16.48 1.14 -7.97
CA ALA A 2 15.02 1.16 -8.02
C ALA A 2 14.46 1.08 -6.59
N LYS A 3 13.41 1.86 -6.33
CA LYS A 3 12.68 1.78 -5.07
C LYS A 3 11.66 0.67 -5.12
N THR A 4 11.40 0.04 -3.99
CA THR A 4 10.52 -1.12 -3.88
C THR A 4 9.18 -0.70 -3.28
N ILE A 5 8.10 -1.13 -3.91
CA ILE A 5 6.73 -0.90 -3.44
C ILE A 5 6.11 -2.25 -3.10
N LEU A 6 5.56 -2.37 -1.90
CA LEU A 6 4.77 -3.53 -1.50
C LEU A 6 3.31 -3.22 -1.78
N VAL A 7 2.69 -4.01 -2.65
CA VAL A 7 1.27 -3.87 -3.01
C VAL A 7 0.47 -4.95 -2.31
N VAL A 8 -0.59 -4.56 -1.63
CA VAL A 8 -1.44 -5.47 -0.85
C VAL A 8 -2.88 -5.33 -1.31
N ASP A 9 -3.43 -6.40 -1.88
CA ASP A 9 -4.81 -6.43 -2.37
C ASP A 9 -5.23 -7.89 -2.48
N ASP A 10 -6.46 -8.22 -2.11
CA ASP A 10 -6.96 -9.60 -2.18
C ASP A 10 -7.38 -10.02 -3.60
N SER A 11 -7.44 -9.08 -4.54
CA SER A 11 -7.73 -9.37 -5.94
C SER A 11 -6.44 -9.68 -6.70
N ALA A 12 -6.29 -10.91 -7.18
CA ALA A 12 -5.13 -11.32 -7.99
C ALA A 12 -5.00 -10.48 -9.27
N THR A 13 -6.14 -10.16 -9.89
CA THR A 13 -6.17 -9.30 -11.08
C THR A 13 -5.65 -7.91 -10.78
N MET A 14 -6.07 -7.34 -9.67
CA MET A 14 -5.63 -6.02 -9.25
C MET A 14 -4.13 -6.00 -8.91
N LEU A 15 -3.63 -7.02 -8.22
CA LEU A 15 -2.21 -7.15 -7.93
C LEU A 15 -1.38 -7.16 -9.20
N MET A 16 -1.80 -7.94 -10.20
CA MET A 16 -1.09 -8.02 -11.47
C MET A 16 -1.11 -6.69 -12.21
N SER A 17 -2.26 -6.03 -12.26
CA SER A 17 -2.40 -4.72 -12.90
C SER A 17 -1.51 -3.66 -12.26
N LEU A 18 -1.53 -3.59 -10.94
CA LEU A 18 -0.72 -2.63 -10.20
C LEU A 18 0.76 -2.93 -10.35
N LYS A 19 1.15 -4.20 -10.29
CA LYS A 19 2.54 -4.60 -10.49
C LYS A 19 3.06 -4.15 -11.86
N THR A 20 2.27 -4.36 -12.91
CA THR A 20 2.63 -3.95 -14.27
C THR A 20 2.79 -2.43 -14.36
N THR A 21 1.80 -1.69 -13.85
CA THR A 21 1.82 -0.22 -13.88
C THR A 21 3.04 0.33 -13.15
N LEU A 22 3.30 -0.15 -11.95
CA LEU A 22 4.40 0.36 -11.13
C LEU A 22 5.77 -0.04 -11.71
N ALA A 23 5.88 -1.24 -12.27
CA ALA A 23 7.11 -1.67 -12.93
C ALA A 23 7.43 -0.79 -14.14
N MET A 24 6.41 -0.40 -14.89
CA MET A 24 6.57 0.55 -16.01
C MET A 24 7.04 1.92 -15.54
N GLY A 25 6.71 2.30 -14.32
CA GLY A 25 7.19 3.52 -13.70
C GLY A 25 8.62 3.43 -13.14
N GLY A 26 9.26 2.28 -13.23
CA GLY A 26 10.64 2.08 -12.78
C GLY A 26 10.77 1.54 -11.35
N TYR A 27 9.69 1.09 -10.74
CA TYR A 27 9.72 0.55 -9.38
C TYR A 27 9.85 -0.97 -9.38
N GLN A 28 10.50 -1.50 -8.35
CA GLN A 28 10.43 -2.92 -8.03
C GLN A 28 9.16 -3.15 -7.22
N VAL A 29 8.46 -4.26 -7.47
CA VAL A 29 7.16 -4.51 -6.85
C VAL A 29 7.16 -5.88 -6.18
N GLU A 30 6.76 -5.88 -4.91
CA GLU A 30 6.41 -7.10 -4.19
C GLU A 30 4.91 -7.08 -3.92
N THR A 31 4.28 -8.24 -3.84
CA THR A 31 2.83 -8.34 -3.67
C THR A 31 2.48 -9.22 -2.48
N ALA A 32 1.32 -8.94 -1.88
CA ALA A 32 0.73 -9.79 -0.86
C ALA A 32 -0.79 -9.77 -1.05
N SER A 33 -1.44 -10.89 -0.82
CA SER A 33 -2.88 -11.03 -1.08
C SER A 33 -3.76 -10.69 0.11
N ASN A 34 -3.17 -10.37 1.26
CA ASN A 34 -3.89 -9.84 2.42
C ASN A 34 -2.91 -9.18 3.39
N GLY A 35 -3.45 -8.53 4.42
CA GLY A 35 -2.63 -7.81 5.40
C GLY A 35 -1.72 -8.71 6.21
N GLN A 36 -2.16 -9.95 6.52
CA GLN A 36 -1.34 -10.88 7.30
C GLN A 36 -0.10 -11.30 6.54
N LEU A 37 -0.25 -11.65 5.26
CA LEU A 37 0.88 -12.03 4.41
C LEU A 37 1.85 -10.86 4.22
N ALA A 38 1.32 -9.64 4.07
CA ALA A 38 2.13 -8.44 3.99
C ALA A 38 2.94 -8.25 5.29
N LEU A 39 2.28 -8.35 6.43
CA LEU A 39 2.93 -8.21 7.73
C LEU A 39 4.01 -9.26 7.93
N ASP A 40 3.74 -10.50 7.54
CA ASP A 40 4.72 -11.59 7.63
C ASP A 40 5.99 -11.26 6.83
N LYS A 41 5.84 -10.70 5.63
CA LYS A 41 6.99 -10.25 4.81
C LYS A 41 7.77 -9.15 5.52
N LEU A 42 7.09 -8.19 6.12
CA LEU A 42 7.72 -7.09 6.83
C LEU A 42 8.48 -7.59 8.06
N LYS A 43 7.89 -8.52 8.81
CA LYS A 43 8.54 -9.12 9.99
C LYS A 43 9.74 -9.98 9.59
N ALA A 44 9.71 -10.58 8.41
CA ALA A 44 10.83 -11.37 7.89
C ALA A 44 11.99 -10.51 7.38
N GLY A 45 11.86 -9.19 7.40
CA GLY A 45 12.94 -8.28 7.05
C GLY A 45 12.74 -7.50 5.76
N ALA A 46 11.61 -7.65 5.06
CA ALA A 46 11.33 -6.85 3.89
C ALA A 46 11.22 -5.38 4.28
N LYS A 47 11.90 -4.50 3.54
CA LYS A 47 11.90 -3.06 3.81
C LYS A 47 11.51 -2.29 2.54
N PRO A 48 10.22 -2.29 2.19
CA PRO A 48 9.76 -1.51 1.05
C PRO A 48 9.94 -0.02 1.32
N ASN A 49 10.07 0.75 0.25
CA ASN A 49 10.12 2.20 0.35
C ASN A 49 8.73 2.81 0.46
N LEU A 50 7.69 2.07 0.05
CA LEU A 50 6.30 2.49 0.10
C LEU A 50 5.40 1.26 0.17
N ILE A 51 4.29 1.36 0.90
CA ILE A 51 3.25 0.33 0.92
C ILE A 51 1.99 0.92 0.29
N LEU A 52 1.42 0.19 -0.68
CA LEU A 52 0.15 0.53 -1.30
C LEU A 52 -0.83 -0.59 -0.96
N THR A 53 -1.84 -0.32 -0.16
CA THR A 53 -2.73 -1.37 0.36
C THR A 53 -4.21 -1.05 0.16
N ASP A 54 -5.00 -2.07 -0.15
CA ASP A 54 -6.45 -1.99 -0.02
C ASP A 54 -6.83 -1.98 1.46
N VAL A 55 -8.05 -1.58 1.75
CA VAL A 55 -8.58 -1.49 3.12
C VAL A 55 -9.36 -2.75 3.48
N ASN A 56 -10.25 -3.19 2.61
CA ASN A 56 -11.14 -4.31 2.89
C ASN A 56 -10.57 -5.60 2.31
N MET A 57 -9.95 -6.40 3.17
CA MET A 57 -9.34 -7.67 2.80
C MET A 57 -9.65 -8.73 3.85
N PRO A 58 -9.72 -10.02 3.46
CA PRO A 58 -9.90 -11.09 4.44
C PRO A 58 -8.66 -11.27 5.30
N VAL A 59 -8.80 -11.93 6.43
CA VAL A 59 -7.78 -12.27 7.41
C VAL A 59 -7.29 -11.03 8.17
N MET A 60 -6.69 -10.06 7.48
CA MET A 60 -6.27 -8.79 8.06
C MET A 60 -6.49 -7.69 7.04
N GLY A 61 -7.27 -6.68 7.39
CA GLY A 61 -7.53 -5.53 6.54
C GLY A 61 -6.41 -4.51 6.58
N GLY A 62 -6.52 -3.51 5.69
CA GLY A 62 -5.49 -2.48 5.54
C GLY A 62 -5.30 -1.60 6.78
N MET A 63 -6.38 -1.28 7.50
CA MET A 63 -6.26 -0.45 8.71
C MET A 63 -5.39 -1.12 9.77
N GLU A 64 -5.65 -2.39 10.03
CA GLU A 64 -4.86 -3.17 10.99
C GLU A 64 -3.41 -3.32 10.51
N LEU A 65 -3.22 -3.60 9.22
CA LEU A 65 -1.89 -3.70 8.63
C LEU A 65 -1.10 -2.41 8.84
N ILE A 66 -1.70 -1.25 8.56
CA ILE A 66 -1.04 0.04 8.69
C ILE A 66 -0.55 0.25 10.12
N GLY A 67 -1.42 0.03 11.10
CA GLY A 67 -1.06 0.20 12.50
C GLY A 67 0.09 -0.71 12.92
N LYS A 68 0.04 -1.98 12.52
CA LYS A 68 1.08 -2.95 12.86
C LYS A 68 2.39 -2.69 12.14
N ALA A 69 2.33 -2.26 10.87
CA ALA A 69 3.52 -1.92 10.11
C ALA A 69 4.25 -0.72 10.73
N ARG A 70 3.51 0.29 11.16
CA ARG A 70 4.09 1.48 11.81
C ARG A 70 4.84 1.13 13.10
N ALA A 71 4.46 0.06 13.77
CA ALA A 71 5.13 -0.38 15.00
C ALA A 71 6.43 -1.15 14.74
N LEU A 72 6.71 -1.54 13.49
CA LEU A 72 7.92 -2.29 13.16
C LEU A 72 9.11 -1.36 13.00
N PRO A 73 10.32 -1.80 13.42
CA PRO A 73 11.53 -1.01 13.25
C PRO A 73 11.81 -0.68 11.79
N GLY A 74 12.14 0.57 11.51
CA GLY A 74 12.49 1.03 10.16
C GLY A 74 11.29 1.36 9.27
N LEU A 75 10.05 1.13 9.72
CA LEU A 75 8.86 1.36 8.91
C LEU A 75 7.97 2.49 9.43
N ARG A 76 8.41 3.17 10.48
CA ARG A 76 7.61 4.20 11.14
C ARG A 76 7.26 5.38 10.23
N PHE A 77 8.15 5.73 9.31
CA PHE A 77 8.01 6.93 8.49
C PHE A 77 7.90 6.66 6.99
N ILE A 78 7.85 5.41 6.55
CA ILE A 78 7.67 5.15 5.11
C ILE A 78 6.27 5.58 4.66
N PRO A 79 6.11 6.05 3.42
CA PRO A 79 4.77 6.35 2.91
C PRO A 79 3.92 5.08 2.85
N ILE A 80 2.69 5.19 3.33
CA ILE A 80 1.68 4.14 3.18
C ILE A 80 0.44 4.77 2.56
N LEU A 81 0.09 4.32 1.37
CA LEU A 81 -1.08 4.80 0.63
C LEU A 81 -2.15 3.71 0.63
N THR A 82 -3.40 4.11 0.78
CA THR A 82 -4.52 3.20 0.53
C THR A 82 -5.03 3.38 -0.90
N LEU A 83 -5.43 2.29 -1.52
CA LEU A 83 -6.09 2.30 -2.83
C LEU A 83 -7.29 1.37 -2.72
N THR A 84 -8.48 1.94 -2.56
CA THR A 84 -9.68 1.20 -2.18
C THR A 84 -10.93 1.78 -2.83
N THR A 85 -12.02 1.01 -2.87
CA THR A 85 -13.32 1.52 -3.27
C THR A 85 -14.00 2.31 -2.16
N GLU A 86 -13.47 2.25 -0.92
CA GLU A 86 -14.03 2.94 0.22
C GLU A 86 -13.77 4.44 0.15
N SER A 87 -14.82 5.25 0.04
CA SER A 87 -14.71 6.70 -0.14
C SER A 87 -15.31 7.52 1.00
N GLU A 88 -15.88 6.86 2.02
CA GLU A 88 -16.50 7.58 3.13
C GLU A 88 -15.48 8.38 3.93
N ALA A 89 -15.84 9.61 4.29
CA ALA A 89 -14.95 10.50 5.03
C ALA A 89 -14.50 9.89 6.35
N GLY A 90 -15.42 9.19 7.05
CA GLY A 90 -15.07 8.52 8.31
C GLY A 90 -13.99 7.47 8.16
N LYS A 91 -14.02 6.71 7.06
CA LYS A 91 -12.99 5.71 6.77
C LYS A 91 -11.66 6.34 6.43
N ARG A 92 -11.68 7.46 5.71
CA ARG A 92 -10.45 8.20 5.40
C ARG A 92 -9.81 8.73 6.68
N ASP A 93 -10.61 9.26 7.60
CA ASP A 93 -10.13 9.74 8.89
C ASP A 93 -9.56 8.60 9.73
N GLU A 94 -10.22 7.45 9.73
CA GLU A 94 -9.74 6.24 10.39
C GLU A 94 -8.38 5.81 9.84
N GLY A 95 -8.24 5.82 8.51
CA GLY A 95 -6.97 5.50 7.85
C GLY A 95 -5.86 6.45 8.25
N LYS A 96 -6.16 7.74 8.29
CA LYS A 96 -5.20 8.75 8.70
C LYS A 96 -4.77 8.55 10.15
N ARG A 97 -5.71 8.26 11.04
CA ARG A 97 -5.39 7.97 12.44
C ARG A 97 -4.59 6.69 12.60
N ALA A 98 -4.82 5.69 11.74
CA ALA A 98 -4.02 4.46 11.73
C ALA A 98 -2.60 4.69 11.24
N GLY A 99 -2.33 5.79 10.53
CA GLY A 99 -1.01 6.15 10.06
C GLY A 99 -0.84 6.17 8.55
N ALA A 100 -1.93 6.13 7.77
CA ALA A 100 -1.86 6.25 6.32
C ALA A 100 -1.35 7.63 5.91
N THR A 101 -0.47 7.65 4.90
CA THR A 101 0.05 8.91 4.33
C THR A 101 -0.97 9.54 3.38
N GLY A 102 -1.71 8.73 2.65
CA GLY A 102 -2.72 9.20 1.71
C GLY A 102 -3.79 8.16 1.45
N TRP A 103 -4.88 8.60 0.85
CA TRP A 103 -6.08 7.79 0.59
C TRP A 103 -6.49 7.98 -0.86
N LEU A 104 -6.43 6.91 -1.65
CA LEU A 104 -6.84 6.90 -3.04
C LEU A 104 -8.09 6.03 -3.21
N VAL A 105 -9.00 6.48 -4.06
CA VAL A 105 -10.26 5.77 -4.31
C VAL A 105 -10.23 5.15 -5.71
N LYS A 106 -10.53 3.86 -5.80
CA LYS A 106 -10.65 3.16 -7.08
C LYS A 106 -11.89 3.62 -7.84
N PRO A 107 -11.85 3.72 -9.19
CA PRO A 107 -10.69 3.46 -10.02
C PRO A 107 -9.75 4.67 -10.09
N VAL A 108 -8.46 4.42 -10.19
CA VAL A 108 -7.45 5.46 -10.40
C VAL A 108 -6.66 5.07 -11.65
N SER A 109 -6.34 6.05 -12.51
CA SER A 109 -5.54 5.78 -13.69
C SER A 109 -4.10 5.48 -13.30
N GLY A 110 -3.39 4.70 -14.14
CA GLY A 110 -1.98 4.42 -13.90
C GLY A 110 -1.14 5.69 -13.82
N ASN A 111 -1.43 6.67 -14.68
CA ASN A 111 -0.71 7.94 -14.68
C ASN A 111 -0.93 8.72 -13.39
N ASP A 112 -2.17 8.78 -12.90
CA ASP A 112 -2.48 9.47 -11.65
C ASP A 112 -1.84 8.78 -10.46
N LEU A 113 -1.86 7.45 -10.42
CA LEU A 113 -1.22 6.67 -9.38
C LEU A 113 0.28 6.96 -9.35
N LEU A 114 0.96 6.93 -10.50
CA LEU A 114 2.40 7.20 -10.57
C LEU A 114 2.73 8.62 -10.14
N LYS A 115 1.87 9.60 -10.46
CA LYS A 115 2.07 10.98 -9.99
C LYS A 115 2.03 11.08 -8.47
N VAL A 116 1.04 10.45 -7.85
CA VAL A 116 0.91 10.45 -6.38
C VAL A 116 2.12 9.78 -5.74
N ILE A 117 2.54 8.64 -6.27
CA ILE A 117 3.70 7.93 -5.74
C ILE A 117 4.96 8.78 -5.82
N LYS A 118 5.18 9.47 -6.93
CA LYS A 118 6.34 10.37 -7.08
C LYS A 118 6.32 11.53 -6.09
N GLN A 119 5.14 12.01 -5.70
CA GLN A 119 5.02 13.08 -4.71
C GLN A 119 5.44 12.62 -3.31
N VAL A 120 5.12 11.40 -2.93
CA VAL A 120 5.41 10.88 -1.59
C VAL A 120 6.71 10.07 -1.52
N LEU A 121 7.23 9.67 -2.68
CA LEU A 121 8.44 8.88 -2.81
C LEU A 121 9.30 9.45 -3.95
N PRO A 122 9.84 10.65 -3.77
CA PRO A 122 10.63 11.32 -4.80
C PRO A 122 11.94 10.61 -5.16
#